data_97be23878c237f4847f4c7a3114103fc
#
_entry.id   97be23878c237f4847f4c7a3114103fc
#
_cell.length_a   1.000
_cell.length_b   1.000
_cell.length_c   1.000
_cell.angle_alpha   90.00
_cell.angle_beta   90.00
_cell.angle_gamma   90.00
#
_symmetry.space_group_name_H-M   'P 1'
#
loop_
_entity.id
_entity.type
_entity.pdbx_description
1 polymer ?
#
loop_
_entity_poly.entity_id
_entity_poly.type
_entity_poly.pdbx_seq_one_letter_code
_entity_poly.pdbx_strand_id
1 'polypeptide(L)'
;MILGGGFAGVECARQLESEFGDNSEIELVMISEDNFLLFTPMLPQVASGMIETRHIVLPIRTICQKTKFYEGRIKNIDPFGKLVNLWGTGDKRSVSIHYDFLVVALGSETNFFGMADVEKNAYTMKTLNDAVVLRNRIIDMLEQAENETNPILRKSFLNFVVAGGGFAGIETAGELMDLILDARKHYPNIHKDDLKVIVIEALPMILPGFNEKLAEFAKQKLIERGIDIKLQTAITSFDGNEVTTKLLDQNPKDSVDESKVDSIITKTLIWTAGVTPVNTIKRSML
;
A
#
# COMPACT_ATOMS: atom_id res chain seq x y z
N MET A 1 26.46 -8.96 -0.67
CA MET A 1 25.59 -7.91 -1.26
C MET A 1 24.17 -8.09 -0.79
N ILE A 2 23.44 -6.99 -0.52
CA ILE A 2 22.04 -6.96 -0.04
C ILE A 2 21.22 -6.15 -1.05
N LEU A 3 20.12 -6.71 -1.52
CA LEU A 3 19.20 -6.06 -2.44
C LEU A 3 17.93 -5.64 -1.70
N GLY A 4 17.68 -4.33 -1.65
CA GLY A 4 16.53 -3.71 -0.98
C GLY A 4 16.88 -3.05 0.34
N GLY A 5 16.44 -1.78 0.49
CA GLY A 5 16.61 -0.93 1.68
C GLY A 5 15.39 -0.89 2.61
N GLY A 6 14.51 -1.90 2.53
CA GLY A 6 13.39 -2.08 3.45
C GLY A 6 13.80 -2.72 4.79
N PHE A 7 12.82 -3.10 5.61
CA PHE A 7 13.06 -3.65 6.95
C PHE A 7 14.03 -4.83 6.95
N ALA A 8 13.81 -5.82 6.09
CA ALA A 8 14.63 -7.02 6.06
C ALA A 8 16.06 -6.72 5.60
N GLY A 9 16.23 -5.88 4.58
CA GLY A 9 17.56 -5.55 4.05
C GLY A 9 18.37 -4.69 5.01
N VAL A 10 17.77 -3.68 5.63
CA VAL A 10 18.44 -2.83 6.63
C VAL A 10 18.80 -3.62 7.87
N GLU A 11 17.92 -4.47 8.39
CA GLU A 11 18.24 -5.30 9.56
C GLU A 11 19.35 -6.31 9.24
N CYS A 12 19.31 -6.94 8.06
CA CYS A 12 20.39 -7.80 7.60
C CYS A 12 21.73 -7.05 7.53
N ALA A 13 21.73 -5.82 6.97
CA ALA A 13 22.95 -5.02 6.91
C ALA A 13 23.50 -4.68 8.30
N ARG A 14 22.65 -4.30 9.24
CA ARG A 14 23.05 -4.00 10.63
C ARG A 14 23.68 -5.21 11.33
N GLN A 15 23.09 -6.39 11.17
CA GLN A 15 23.63 -7.63 11.73
C GLN A 15 25.01 -7.95 11.11
N LEU A 16 25.14 -7.85 9.78
CA LEU A 16 26.40 -8.09 9.09
C LEU A 16 27.46 -7.04 9.43
N GLU A 17 27.09 -5.77 9.62
CA GLU A 17 28.02 -4.72 10.11
C GLU A 17 28.54 -5.02 11.51
N SER A 18 27.70 -5.56 12.40
CA SER A 18 28.10 -5.96 13.74
C SER A 18 29.13 -7.09 13.74
N GLU A 19 28.95 -8.06 12.85
CA GLU A 19 29.81 -9.24 12.80
C GLU A 19 31.08 -9.02 11.96
N PHE A 20 30.97 -8.33 10.84
CA PHE A 20 31.99 -8.28 9.81
C PHE A 20 32.47 -6.86 9.45
N GLY A 21 31.83 -5.82 9.97
CA GLY A 21 32.07 -4.44 9.52
C GLY A 21 33.49 -3.90 9.78
N ASP A 22 34.29 -4.55 10.63
CA ASP A 22 35.70 -4.24 10.87
C ASP A 22 36.67 -5.17 10.15
N ASN A 23 36.16 -6.16 9.41
CA ASN A 23 36.99 -7.07 8.63
C ASN A 23 37.27 -6.47 7.24
N SER A 24 38.54 -6.13 6.99
CA SER A 24 38.98 -5.50 5.73
C SER A 24 38.90 -6.41 4.49
N GLU A 25 38.71 -7.71 4.69
CA GLU A 25 38.54 -8.68 3.59
C GLU A 25 37.09 -8.81 3.12
N ILE A 26 36.13 -8.19 3.85
CA ILE A 26 34.70 -8.26 3.57
C ILE A 26 34.14 -6.88 3.22
N GLU A 27 33.61 -6.72 2.01
CA GLU A 27 32.88 -5.51 1.62
C GLU A 27 31.37 -5.78 1.71
N LEU A 28 30.68 -5.04 2.56
CA LEU A 28 29.22 -5.04 2.63
C LEU A 28 28.65 -4.03 1.62
N VAL A 29 27.75 -4.48 0.76
CA VAL A 29 27.13 -3.65 -0.28
C VAL A 29 25.62 -3.75 -0.19
N MET A 30 24.93 -2.61 -0.21
CA MET A 30 23.47 -2.54 -0.34
C MET A 30 23.07 -1.78 -1.59
N ILE A 31 22.04 -2.28 -2.29
CA ILE A 31 21.43 -1.62 -3.45
C ILE A 31 19.95 -1.42 -3.15
N SER A 32 19.45 -0.19 -3.29
CA SER A 32 18.03 0.14 -3.15
C SER A 32 17.63 1.30 -4.05
N GLU A 33 16.37 1.36 -4.47
CA GLU A 33 15.80 2.50 -5.22
C GLU A 33 15.70 3.73 -4.34
N ASP A 34 15.25 3.55 -3.08
CA ASP A 34 15.16 4.61 -2.09
C ASP A 34 16.41 4.63 -1.22
N ASN A 35 16.89 5.82 -0.89
CA ASN A 35 18.05 6.02 0.00
C ASN A 35 17.68 6.13 1.49
N PHE A 36 16.44 5.79 1.82
CA PHE A 36 15.90 5.79 3.18
C PHE A 36 15.11 4.50 3.47
N LEU A 37 15.08 4.13 4.74
CA LEU A 37 14.12 3.17 5.27
C LEU A 37 12.80 3.89 5.52
N LEU A 38 11.74 3.40 4.91
CA LEU A 38 10.37 3.86 5.15
C LEU A 38 9.69 3.01 6.22
N PHE A 39 9.21 3.63 7.29
CA PHE A 39 8.40 2.95 8.30
C PHE A 39 6.94 2.83 7.81
N THR A 40 6.72 1.88 6.91
CA THR A 40 5.44 1.68 6.20
C THR A 40 4.20 1.52 7.10
N PRO A 41 4.26 0.98 8.34
CA PRO A 41 3.09 0.91 9.22
C PRO A 41 2.47 2.28 9.55
N MET A 42 3.22 3.36 9.40
CA MET A 42 2.73 4.73 9.68
C MET A 42 2.25 5.48 8.41
N LEU A 43 2.14 4.81 7.27
CA LEU A 43 1.61 5.43 6.04
C LEU A 43 0.16 5.92 6.18
N PRO A 44 -0.76 5.19 6.85
CA PRO A 44 -2.12 5.69 7.09
C PRO A 44 -2.13 7.01 7.85
N GLN A 45 -1.29 7.17 8.89
CA GLN A 45 -1.19 8.40 9.66
C GLN A 45 -0.59 9.57 8.86
N VAL A 46 0.29 9.29 7.90
CA VAL A 46 0.76 10.31 6.94
C VAL A 46 -0.35 10.71 5.98
N ALA A 47 -1.13 9.75 5.50
CA ALA A 47 -2.26 10.01 4.61
C ALA A 47 -3.38 10.81 5.31
N SER A 48 -3.58 10.63 6.62
CA SER A 48 -4.51 11.43 7.42
C SER A 48 -3.94 12.81 7.82
N GLY A 49 -2.64 13.05 7.60
CA GLY A 49 -1.98 14.28 8.02
C GLY A 49 -1.64 14.35 9.51
N MET A 50 -1.84 13.26 10.27
CA MET A 50 -1.50 13.19 11.70
C MET A 50 0.01 13.19 11.94
N ILE A 51 0.79 12.67 10.99
CA ILE A 51 2.24 12.59 11.07
C ILE A 51 2.87 13.19 9.81
N GLU A 52 3.91 14.01 10.00
CA GLU A 52 4.71 14.53 8.91
C GLU A 52 5.54 13.42 8.24
N THR A 53 5.70 13.50 6.91
CA THR A 53 6.42 12.51 6.10
C THR A 53 7.83 12.23 6.60
N ARG A 54 8.53 13.28 7.07
CA ARG A 54 9.91 13.19 7.59
C ARG A 54 10.06 12.32 8.83
N HIS A 55 8.98 12.08 9.58
CA HIS A 55 9.03 11.33 10.84
C HIS A 55 8.97 9.82 10.63
N ILE A 56 8.64 9.36 9.43
CA ILE A 56 8.56 7.94 9.11
C ILE A 56 9.64 7.47 8.12
N VAL A 57 10.61 8.33 7.84
CA VAL A 57 11.75 8.01 6.98
C VAL A 57 13.07 8.16 7.75
N LEU A 58 13.99 7.24 7.50
CA LEU A 58 15.30 7.26 8.11
C LEU A 58 16.38 6.97 7.06
N PRO A 59 17.34 7.89 6.82
CA PRO A 59 18.36 7.69 5.79
C PRO A 59 19.18 6.41 6.01
N ILE A 60 19.29 5.56 4.99
CA ILE A 60 20.02 4.27 5.09
C ILE A 60 21.47 4.50 5.50
N ARG A 61 22.13 5.53 4.95
CA ARG A 61 23.52 5.85 5.26
C ARG A 61 23.78 6.25 6.72
N THR A 62 22.73 6.64 7.47
CA THR A 62 22.85 6.91 8.91
C THR A 62 22.65 5.66 9.76
N ILE A 63 21.93 4.66 9.22
CA ILE A 63 21.69 3.38 9.90
C ILE A 63 22.83 2.41 9.63
N CYS A 64 23.23 2.27 8.35
CA CYS A 64 24.21 1.31 7.85
C CYS A 64 25.50 2.07 7.48
N GLN A 65 26.34 2.32 8.45
CA GLN A 65 27.52 3.21 8.29
C GLN A 65 28.74 2.50 7.69
N LYS A 66 28.82 1.17 7.81
CA LYS A 66 29.91 0.35 7.28
C LYS A 66 29.53 -0.37 5.97
N THR A 67 28.29 -0.16 5.49
CA THR A 67 27.78 -0.74 4.25
C THR A 67 27.87 0.29 3.12
N LYS A 68 28.51 -0.10 2.03
CA LYS A 68 28.57 0.69 0.81
C LYS A 68 27.20 0.70 0.14
N PHE A 69 26.57 1.88 0.04
CA PHE A 69 25.23 2.03 -0.48
C PHE A 69 25.23 2.53 -1.91
N TYR A 70 24.52 1.81 -2.80
CA TYR A 70 24.23 2.23 -4.16
C TYR A 70 22.73 2.50 -4.30
N GLU A 71 22.38 3.74 -4.65
CA GLU A 71 21.03 4.10 -5.05
C GLU A 71 20.82 3.73 -6.51
N GLY A 72 19.80 2.93 -6.77
CA GLY A 72 19.49 2.52 -8.14
C GLY A 72 18.46 1.41 -8.21
N ARG A 73 17.83 1.31 -9.38
CA ARG A 73 16.83 0.30 -9.68
C ARG A 73 17.51 -0.95 -10.23
N ILE A 74 17.22 -2.10 -9.63
CA ILE A 74 17.73 -3.38 -10.10
C ILE A 74 17.06 -3.74 -11.43
N LYS A 75 17.90 -3.96 -12.45
CA LYS A 75 17.47 -4.35 -13.79
C LYS A 75 17.29 -5.86 -13.91
N ASN A 76 18.31 -6.60 -13.50
CA ASN A 76 18.31 -8.07 -13.43
C ASN A 76 19.40 -8.58 -12.49
N ILE A 77 19.22 -9.82 -12.06
CA ILE A 77 20.15 -10.59 -11.23
C ILE A 77 20.59 -11.79 -12.05
N ASP A 78 21.89 -12.00 -12.21
CA ASP A 78 22.47 -13.20 -12.78
C ASP A 78 23.06 -14.05 -11.66
N PRO A 79 22.37 -15.11 -11.21
CA PRO A 79 22.82 -15.94 -10.11
C PRO A 79 24.02 -16.84 -10.52
N PHE A 80 24.17 -17.16 -11.80
CA PHE A 80 25.28 -18.00 -12.29
C PHE A 80 26.56 -17.20 -12.45
N GLY A 81 26.47 -16.01 -13.07
CA GLY A 81 27.59 -15.07 -13.19
C GLY A 81 27.88 -14.29 -11.92
N LYS A 82 27.07 -14.45 -10.85
CA LYS A 82 27.16 -13.68 -9.61
C LYS A 82 27.20 -12.18 -9.85
N LEU A 83 26.26 -11.67 -10.64
CA LEU A 83 26.24 -10.29 -11.11
C LEU A 83 24.87 -9.67 -10.89
N VAL A 84 24.84 -8.44 -10.37
CA VAL A 84 23.65 -7.62 -10.31
C VAL A 84 23.82 -6.43 -11.24
N ASN A 85 22.87 -6.25 -12.16
CA ASN A 85 22.81 -5.09 -13.03
C ASN A 85 21.75 -4.11 -12.52
N LEU A 86 22.13 -2.84 -12.39
CA LEU A 86 21.24 -1.78 -11.94
C LEU A 86 21.28 -0.56 -12.88
N TRP A 87 20.19 0.20 -12.88
CA TRP A 87 20.16 1.54 -13.45
C TRP A 87 20.56 2.52 -12.36
N GLY A 88 21.67 3.25 -12.56
CA GLY A 88 22.07 4.32 -11.65
C GLY A 88 21.12 5.52 -11.73
N THR A 89 21.06 6.30 -10.64
CA THR A 89 20.34 7.56 -10.60
C THR A 89 21.06 8.62 -11.45
N GLY A 90 20.29 9.45 -12.14
CA GLY A 90 20.78 10.62 -12.87
C GLY A 90 21.03 10.37 -14.37
N ASP A 91 22.14 9.82 -14.78
CA ASP A 91 22.56 9.68 -16.17
C ASP A 91 22.10 8.38 -16.85
N LYS A 92 21.29 7.58 -16.20
CA LYS A 92 20.73 6.29 -16.70
C LYS A 92 21.78 5.25 -17.13
N ARG A 93 23.02 5.36 -16.68
CA ARG A 93 24.03 4.36 -16.98
C ARG A 93 23.73 3.07 -16.24
N SER A 94 23.85 1.96 -16.98
CA SER A 94 23.79 0.62 -16.37
C SER A 94 25.11 0.34 -15.66
N VAL A 95 25.04 -0.06 -14.38
CA VAL A 95 26.19 -0.49 -13.58
C VAL A 95 26.04 -1.96 -13.27
N SER A 96 27.14 -2.71 -13.37
CA SER A 96 27.18 -4.13 -13.05
C SER A 96 28.10 -4.33 -11.82
N ILE A 97 27.59 -5.02 -10.80
CA ILE A 97 28.34 -5.26 -9.56
C ILE A 97 28.37 -6.75 -9.30
N HIS A 98 29.59 -7.30 -9.12
CA HIS A 98 29.79 -8.68 -8.72
C HIS A 98 29.55 -8.90 -7.24
N TYR A 99 29.15 -10.11 -6.87
CA TYR A 99 28.98 -10.52 -5.47
C TYR A 99 29.47 -11.95 -5.25
N ASP A 100 29.91 -12.25 -4.05
CA ASP A 100 30.19 -13.64 -3.60
C ASP A 100 28.94 -14.23 -2.96
N PHE A 101 28.26 -13.47 -2.12
CA PHE A 101 27.02 -13.81 -1.42
C PHE A 101 25.95 -12.75 -1.68
N LEU A 102 24.72 -13.21 -1.90
CA LEU A 102 23.58 -12.34 -2.20
C LEU A 102 22.42 -12.58 -1.23
N VAL A 103 21.92 -11.49 -0.65
CA VAL A 103 20.67 -11.46 0.10
C VAL A 103 19.64 -10.72 -0.73
N VAL A 104 18.51 -11.35 -1.01
CA VAL A 104 17.40 -10.77 -1.77
C VAL A 104 16.31 -10.34 -0.80
N ALA A 105 16.19 -9.03 -0.57
CA ALA A 105 15.25 -8.39 0.35
C ALA A 105 14.41 -7.31 -0.34
N LEU A 106 14.02 -7.54 -1.61
CA LEU A 106 13.35 -6.58 -2.50
C LEU A 106 11.90 -6.29 -2.12
N GLY A 107 11.34 -7.03 -1.15
CA GLY A 107 9.97 -6.82 -0.70
C GLY A 107 8.92 -7.26 -1.71
N SER A 108 7.83 -6.52 -1.76
CA SER A 108 6.64 -6.84 -2.55
C SER A 108 6.06 -5.61 -3.20
N GLU A 109 5.31 -5.82 -4.27
CA GLU A 109 4.50 -4.82 -4.96
C GLU A 109 2.99 -5.11 -4.77
N THR A 110 2.16 -4.13 -5.05
CA THR A 110 0.70 -4.29 -4.99
C THR A 110 0.24 -5.31 -6.02
N ASN A 111 -0.66 -6.20 -5.63
CA ASN A 111 -1.29 -7.17 -6.50
C ASN A 111 -2.73 -6.75 -6.82
N PHE A 112 -3.00 -6.47 -8.08
CA PHE A 112 -4.33 -6.13 -8.57
C PHE A 112 -5.08 -7.33 -9.15
N PHE A 113 -4.57 -8.55 -8.99
CA PHE A 113 -5.17 -9.81 -9.46
C PHE A 113 -5.57 -9.80 -10.95
N GLY A 114 -4.80 -9.07 -11.78
CA GLY A 114 -5.04 -8.95 -13.22
C GLY A 114 -6.13 -7.96 -13.63
N MET A 115 -6.69 -7.19 -12.70
CA MET A 115 -7.68 -6.15 -12.96
C MET A 115 -7.00 -4.85 -13.42
N ALA A 116 -6.80 -4.71 -14.74
CA ALA A 116 -6.08 -3.57 -15.32
C ALA A 116 -6.80 -2.21 -15.11
N ASP A 117 -8.12 -2.21 -15.04
CA ASP A 117 -8.93 -1.04 -14.74
C ASP A 117 -8.75 -0.57 -13.30
N VAL A 118 -8.69 -1.50 -12.33
CA VAL A 118 -8.39 -1.22 -10.93
C VAL A 118 -6.94 -0.69 -10.80
N GLU A 119 -5.96 -1.36 -11.42
CA GLU A 119 -4.55 -0.94 -11.41
C GLU A 119 -4.37 0.49 -11.93
N LYS A 120 -5.14 0.87 -12.95
CA LYS A 120 -5.06 2.20 -13.57
C LYS A 120 -5.69 3.30 -12.71
N ASN A 121 -6.78 3.00 -12.01
CA ASN A 121 -7.64 4.02 -11.41
C ASN A 121 -7.60 4.04 -9.87
N ALA A 122 -7.15 2.97 -9.21
CA ALA A 122 -7.11 2.91 -7.75
C ALA A 122 -5.86 3.60 -7.16
N TYR A 123 -5.99 4.06 -5.93
CA TYR A 123 -4.90 4.57 -5.11
C TYR A 123 -4.31 3.43 -4.29
N THR A 124 -2.99 3.39 -4.18
CA THR A 124 -2.28 2.40 -3.34
C THR A 124 -1.83 3.02 -2.01
N MET A 125 -1.39 2.16 -1.07
CA MET A 125 -0.85 2.58 0.22
C MET A 125 0.43 1.78 0.50
N LYS A 126 1.45 1.98 -0.34
CA LYS A 126 2.69 1.20 -0.32
C LYS A 126 3.94 2.07 -0.16
N THR A 127 3.90 3.26 -0.73
CA THR A 127 5.02 4.21 -0.74
C THR A 127 4.65 5.50 -0.01
N LEU A 128 5.66 6.30 0.33
CA LEU A 128 5.45 7.63 0.91
C LEU A 128 4.63 8.54 -0.02
N ASN A 129 4.92 8.45 -1.32
CA ASN A 129 4.18 9.21 -2.33
C ASN A 129 2.69 8.82 -2.37
N ASP A 130 2.37 7.53 -2.21
CA ASP A 130 0.97 7.06 -2.18
C ASP A 130 0.19 7.75 -1.06
N ALA A 131 0.76 7.83 0.14
CA ALA A 131 0.12 8.48 1.28
C ALA A 131 -0.14 9.98 1.02
N VAL A 132 0.83 10.69 0.43
CA VAL A 132 0.70 12.11 0.08
C VAL A 132 -0.35 12.31 -1.02
N VAL A 133 -0.32 11.50 -2.07
CA VAL A 133 -1.29 11.54 -3.18
C VAL A 133 -2.70 11.25 -2.67
N LEU A 134 -2.85 10.24 -1.80
CA LEU A 134 -4.15 9.91 -1.23
C LEU A 134 -4.70 11.06 -0.37
N ARG A 135 -3.88 11.66 0.50
CA ARG A 135 -4.29 12.83 1.29
C ARG A 135 -4.79 13.96 0.40
N ASN A 136 -4.03 14.32 -0.62
CA ASN A 136 -4.41 15.38 -1.54
C ASN A 136 -5.70 15.03 -2.28
N ARG A 137 -5.87 13.75 -2.68
CA ARG A 137 -7.10 13.27 -3.31
C ARG A 137 -8.32 13.43 -2.42
N ILE A 138 -8.20 13.09 -1.13
CA ILE A 138 -9.31 13.22 -0.17
C ILE A 138 -9.75 14.68 -0.04
N ILE A 139 -8.80 15.60 0.12
CA ILE A 139 -9.08 17.02 0.22
C ILE A 139 -9.74 17.54 -1.08
N ASP A 140 -9.21 17.17 -2.25
CA ASP A 140 -9.77 17.52 -3.55
C ASP A 140 -11.23 17.04 -3.69
N MET A 141 -11.54 15.84 -3.19
CA MET A 141 -12.91 15.32 -3.20
C MET A 141 -13.86 16.14 -2.31
N LEU A 142 -13.40 16.59 -1.15
CA LEU A 142 -14.19 17.47 -0.27
C LEU A 142 -14.42 18.85 -0.92
N GLU A 143 -13.38 19.43 -1.54
CA GLU A 143 -13.49 20.71 -2.27
C GLU A 143 -14.51 20.62 -3.42
N GLN A 144 -14.47 19.55 -4.20
CA GLN A 144 -15.42 19.34 -5.28
C GLN A 144 -16.85 19.12 -4.76
N ALA A 145 -17.00 18.32 -3.69
CA ALA A 145 -18.31 18.04 -3.11
C ALA A 145 -18.99 19.27 -2.48
N GLU A 146 -18.19 20.20 -1.93
CA GLU A 146 -18.71 21.41 -1.27
C GLU A 146 -19.59 22.25 -2.20
N ASN A 147 -19.19 22.34 -3.48
CA ASN A 147 -19.84 23.18 -4.48
C ASN A 147 -20.70 22.39 -5.50
N GLU A 148 -20.73 21.06 -5.42
CA GLU A 148 -21.46 20.21 -6.37
C GLU A 148 -22.96 20.20 -6.05
N THR A 149 -23.77 20.52 -7.05
CA THR A 149 -25.25 20.56 -6.93
C THR A 149 -25.93 19.28 -7.42
N ASN A 150 -25.25 18.48 -8.28
CA ASN A 150 -25.76 17.20 -8.70
C ASN A 150 -25.59 16.18 -7.56
N PRO A 151 -26.69 15.63 -6.99
CA PRO A 151 -26.61 14.78 -5.81
C PRO A 151 -25.89 13.43 -6.07
N ILE A 152 -25.96 12.90 -7.29
CA ILE A 152 -25.28 11.66 -7.65
C ILE A 152 -23.77 11.88 -7.75
N LEU A 153 -23.35 12.95 -8.43
CA LEU A 153 -21.96 13.31 -8.57
C LEU A 153 -21.35 13.69 -7.21
N ARG A 154 -22.06 14.49 -6.41
CA ARG A 154 -21.67 14.83 -5.04
C ARG A 154 -21.45 13.59 -4.18
N LYS A 155 -22.37 12.63 -4.22
CA LYS A 155 -22.25 11.36 -3.50
C LYS A 155 -21.00 10.58 -3.94
N SER A 156 -20.64 10.63 -5.22
CA SER A 156 -19.44 9.94 -5.72
C SER A 156 -18.14 10.52 -5.18
N PHE A 157 -18.09 11.80 -4.86
CA PHE A 157 -16.94 12.46 -4.22
C PHE A 157 -16.83 12.10 -2.74
N LEU A 158 -17.97 11.87 -2.06
CA LEU A 158 -18.03 11.65 -0.61
C LEU A 158 -18.04 10.18 -0.20
N ASN A 159 -18.08 9.26 -1.16
CA ASN A 159 -17.89 7.83 -0.94
C ASN A 159 -16.41 7.48 -1.14
N PHE A 160 -15.79 6.91 -0.12
CA PHE A 160 -14.41 6.43 -0.13
C PHE A 160 -14.41 4.92 0.09
N VAL A 161 -13.88 4.17 -0.87
CA VAL A 161 -13.87 2.70 -0.81
C VAL A 161 -12.45 2.22 -0.51
N VAL A 162 -12.31 1.33 0.47
CA VAL A 162 -11.05 0.68 0.84
C VAL A 162 -11.18 -0.82 0.52
N ALA A 163 -10.36 -1.31 -0.39
CA ALA A 163 -10.27 -2.71 -0.75
C ALA A 163 -9.29 -3.44 0.17
N GLY A 164 -9.78 -4.44 0.89
CA GLY A 164 -9.02 -5.27 1.81
C GLY A 164 -9.27 -4.93 3.28
N GLY A 165 -9.69 -5.94 4.05
CA GLY A 165 -9.94 -5.88 5.49
C GLY A 165 -8.74 -6.34 6.35
N GLY A 166 -7.53 -6.40 5.78
CA GLY A 166 -6.29 -6.64 6.52
C GLY A 166 -5.84 -5.41 7.34
N PHE A 167 -4.69 -5.51 8.03
CA PHE A 167 -4.18 -4.42 8.89
C PHE A 167 -4.10 -3.09 8.15
N ALA A 168 -3.43 -3.05 6.99
CA ALA A 168 -3.26 -1.82 6.22
C ALA A 168 -4.61 -1.18 5.82
N GLY A 169 -5.58 -1.99 5.39
CA GLY A 169 -6.90 -1.48 5.00
C GLY A 169 -7.70 -0.94 6.18
N ILE A 170 -7.70 -1.66 7.29
CA ILE A 170 -8.43 -1.24 8.50
C ILE A 170 -7.84 0.03 9.10
N GLU A 171 -6.51 0.13 9.19
CA GLU A 171 -5.82 1.34 9.65
C GLU A 171 -6.08 2.51 8.70
N THR A 172 -5.98 2.27 7.38
CA THR A 172 -6.28 3.31 6.38
C THR A 172 -7.74 3.78 6.48
N ALA A 173 -8.71 2.88 6.64
CA ALA A 173 -10.12 3.26 6.78
C ALA A 173 -10.37 4.07 8.06
N GLY A 174 -9.72 3.71 9.17
CA GLY A 174 -9.81 4.44 10.43
C GLY A 174 -9.25 5.85 10.34
N GLU A 175 -8.04 5.99 9.84
CA GLU A 175 -7.34 7.27 9.67
C GLU A 175 -8.05 8.17 8.63
N LEU A 176 -8.58 7.57 7.56
CA LEU A 176 -9.38 8.28 6.56
C LEU A 176 -10.65 8.87 7.18
N MET A 177 -11.37 8.08 7.99
CA MET A 177 -12.59 8.55 8.67
C MET A 177 -12.27 9.73 9.59
N ASP A 178 -11.16 9.69 10.33
CA ASP A 178 -10.77 10.80 11.20
C ASP A 178 -10.42 12.06 10.39
N LEU A 179 -9.65 11.91 9.30
CA LEU A 179 -9.32 13.01 8.41
C LEU A 179 -10.58 13.70 7.84
N ILE A 180 -11.51 12.92 7.26
CA ILE A 180 -12.71 13.51 6.62
C ILE A 180 -13.64 14.14 7.63
N LEU A 181 -13.77 13.58 8.85
CA LEU A 181 -14.59 14.17 9.92
C LEU A 181 -13.99 15.46 10.48
N ASP A 182 -12.66 15.54 10.55
CA ASP A 182 -11.98 16.75 10.99
C ASP A 182 -12.03 17.83 9.90
N ALA A 183 -11.67 17.49 8.66
CA ALA A 183 -11.70 18.40 7.53
C ALA A 183 -13.10 18.96 7.26
N ARG A 184 -14.15 18.13 7.38
CA ARG A 184 -15.57 18.54 7.19
C ARG A 184 -15.95 19.81 7.92
N LYS A 185 -15.34 20.09 9.08
CA LYS A 185 -15.64 21.32 9.86
C LYS A 185 -15.40 22.60 9.07
N HIS A 186 -14.62 22.52 8.00
CA HIS A 186 -14.32 23.64 7.09
C HIS A 186 -15.19 23.66 5.82
N TYR A 187 -16.12 22.67 5.66
CA TYR A 187 -17.01 22.54 4.51
C TYR A 187 -18.49 22.59 4.96
N PRO A 188 -19.09 23.80 5.00
CA PRO A 188 -20.44 24.02 5.57
C PRO A 188 -21.54 23.20 4.88
N ASN A 189 -21.40 22.94 3.58
CA ASN A 189 -22.42 22.23 2.82
C ASN A 189 -22.29 20.69 2.95
N ILE A 190 -21.21 20.15 3.53
CA ILE A 190 -21.01 18.72 3.71
C ILE A 190 -21.49 18.28 5.09
N HIS A 191 -22.56 17.47 5.15
CA HIS A 191 -23.04 16.89 6.39
C HIS A 191 -22.34 15.57 6.71
N LYS A 192 -22.29 15.22 8.00
CA LYS A 192 -21.64 13.98 8.47
C LYS A 192 -22.23 12.74 7.78
N ASP A 193 -23.54 12.71 7.56
CA ASP A 193 -24.24 11.57 6.98
C ASP A 193 -24.00 11.41 5.46
N ASP A 194 -23.46 12.45 4.80
CA ASP A 194 -23.08 12.41 3.39
C ASP A 194 -21.78 11.62 3.19
N LEU A 195 -20.92 11.60 4.23
CA LEU A 195 -19.59 10.97 4.18
C LEU A 195 -19.69 9.47 4.40
N LYS A 196 -19.06 8.67 3.53
CA LYS A 196 -19.00 7.21 3.64
C LYS A 196 -17.58 6.71 3.46
N VAL A 197 -17.12 5.91 4.40
CA VAL A 197 -15.94 5.06 4.26
C VAL A 197 -16.42 3.61 4.26
N ILE A 198 -16.12 2.87 3.19
CA ILE A 198 -16.63 1.53 2.95
C ILE A 198 -15.45 0.58 2.79
N VAL A 199 -15.28 -0.35 3.70
CA VAL A 199 -14.29 -1.43 3.60
C VAL A 199 -14.92 -2.63 2.90
N ILE A 200 -14.27 -3.14 1.86
CA ILE A 200 -14.70 -4.33 1.13
C ILE A 200 -13.66 -5.43 1.32
N GLU A 201 -14.09 -6.57 1.88
CA GLU A 201 -13.24 -7.71 2.18
C GLU A 201 -13.86 -8.99 1.59
N ALA A 202 -13.04 -9.73 0.84
CA ALA A 202 -13.46 -10.99 0.22
C ALA A 202 -13.65 -12.13 1.25
N LEU A 203 -12.95 -12.06 2.36
CA LEU A 203 -13.05 -13.06 3.44
C LEU A 203 -14.27 -12.80 4.34
N PRO A 204 -14.70 -13.81 5.14
CA PRO A 204 -15.82 -13.67 6.04
C PRO A 204 -15.54 -12.84 7.30
N MET A 205 -14.31 -12.37 7.48
CA MET A 205 -13.89 -11.55 8.61
C MET A 205 -12.81 -10.55 8.22
N ILE A 206 -12.70 -9.43 8.93
CA ILE A 206 -11.55 -8.53 8.87
C ILE A 206 -10.37 -9.12 9.64
N LEU A 207 -9.16 -8.59 9.42
CA LEU A 207 -7.92 -9.00 10.09
C LEU A 207 -7.72 -10.54 10.04
N PRO A 208 -7.71 -11.14 8.85
CA PRO A 208 -7.62 -12.59 8.71
C PRO A 208 -6.32 -13.11 9.35
N GLY A 209 -6.44 -14.22 10.08
CA GLY A 209 -5.33 -14.81 10.84
C GLY A 209 -5.15 -14.22 12.25
N PHE A 210 -5.96 -13.24 12.63
CA PHE A 210 -6.00 -12.70 13.98
C PHE A 210 -7.02 -13.44 14.86
N ASN A 211 -7.01 -13.20 16.18
CA ASN A 211 -7.99 -13.79 17.06
C ASN A 211 -9.41 -13.29 16.72
N GLU A 212 -10.35 -14.21 16.49
CA GLU A 212 -11.71 -13.90 16.01
C GLU A 212 -12.45 -12.92 16.91
N LYS A 213 -12.32 -13.04 18.26
CA LYS A 213 -12.96 -12.13 19.20
C LYS A 213 -12.40 -10.72 19.11
N LEU A 214 -11.09 -10.58 18.90
CA LEU A 214 -10.44 -9.28 18.71
C LEU A 214 -10.79 -8.68 17.33
N ALA A 215 -10.87 -9.49 16.29
CA ALA A 215 -11.30 -9.05 14.97
C ALA A 215 -12.76 -8.57 14.97
N GLU A 216 -13.67 -9.28 15.63
CA GLU A 216 -15.06 -8.85 15.78
C GLU A 216 -15.17 -7.58 16.65
N PHE A 217 -14.39 -7.47 17.72
CA PHE A 217 -14.33 -6.24 18.52
C PHE A 217 -13.86 -5.06 17.68
N ALA A 218 -12.79 -5.23 16.88
CA ALA A 218 -12.28 -4.19 15.98
C ALA A 218 -13.34 -3.78 14.95
N LYS A 219 -14.03 -4.75 14.35
CA LYS A 219 -15.12 -4.52 13.39
C LYS A 219 -16.23 -3.66 14.04
N GLN A 220 -16.69 -4.00 15.23
CA GLN A 220 -17.71 -3.24 15.95
C GLN A 220 -17.25 -1.79 16.21
N LYS A 221 -15.99 -1.60 16.60
CA LYS A 221 -15.42 -0.26 16.82
C LYS A 221 -15.38 0.59 15.54
N LEU A 222 -15.09 -0.02 14.40
CA LEU A 222 -15.12 0.67 13.11
C LEU A 222 -16.55 1.05 12.71
N ILE A 223 -17.51 0.15 12.91
CA ILE A 223 -18.93 0.43 12.65
C ILE A 223 -19.44 1.57 13.54
N GLU A 224 -19.11 1.55 14.86
CA GLU A 224 -19.45 2.64 15.78
C GLU A 224 -18.89 4.00 15.33
N ARG A 225 -17.76 4.01 14.62
CA ARG A 225 -17.14 5.21 14.02
C ARG A 225 -17.80 5.62 12.69
N GLY A 226 -18.74 4.83 12.17
CA GLY A 226 -19.45 5.12 10.92
C GLY A 226 -18.80 4.53 9.67
N ILE A 227 -17.91 3.55 9.82
CA ILE A 227 -17.29 2.83 8.70
C ILE A 227 -18.20 1.64 8.32
N ASP A 228 -18.60 1.58 7.06
CA ASP A 228 -19.37 0.45 6.52
C ASP A 228 -18.40 -0.69 6.18
N ILE A 229 -18.73 -1.94 6.56
CA ILE A 229 -17.89 -3.11 6.28
C ILE A 229 -18.71 -4.13 5.49
N LYS A 230 -18.27 -4.42 4.25
CA LYS A 230 -18.84 -5.45 3.37
C LYS A 230 -17.89 -6.66 3.35
N LEU A 231 -18.26 -7.72 4.06
CA LEU A 231 -17.52 -8.99 4.10
C LEU A 231 -18.02 -9.92 3.00
N GLN A 232 -17.24 -10.98 2.70
CA GLN A 232 -17.54 -11.94 1.65
C GLN A 232 -17.87 -11.28 0.30
N THR A 233 -17.25 -10.14 0.04
CA THR A 233 -17.52 -9.31 -1.12
C THR A 233 -16.22 -9.05 -1.87
N ALA A 234 -16.17 -9.41 -3.14
CA ALA A 234 -15.03 -9.14 -4.00
C ALA A 234 -15.30 -7.92 -4.88
N ILE A 235 -14.28 -7.10 -5.07
CA ILE A 235 -14.26 -6.07 -6.12
C ILE A 235 -13.93 -6.76 -7.44
N THR A 236 -14.68 -6.47 -8.49
CA THR A 236 -14.49 -7.04 -9.82
C THR A 236 -14.03 -6.03 -10.85
N SER A 237 -14.30 -4.74 -10.66
CA SER A 237 -13.84 -3.66 -11.53
C SER A 237 -13.90 -2.29 -10.84
N PHE A 238 -13.15 -1.31 -11.40
CA PHE A 238 -13.24 0.10 -11.04
C PHE A 238 -12.82 0.97 -12.24
N ASP A 239 -13.76 1.71 -12.79
CA ASP A 239 -13.55 2.58 -13.96
C ASP A 239 -13.12 4.02 -13.62
N GLY A 240 -12.92 4.32 -12.31
CA GLY A 240 -12.65 5.67 -11.80
C GLY A 240 -13.91 6.44 -11.37
N ASN A 241 -15.10 5.85 -11.54
CA ASN A 241 -16.37 6.45 -11.15
C ASN A 241 -17.23 5.50 -10.32
N GLU A 242 -17.09 4.20 -10.54
CA GLU A 242 -17.91 3.19 -9.93
C GLU A 242 -17.09 1.92 -9.65
N VAL A 243 -17.22 1.39 -8.44
CA VAL A 243 -16.68 0.09 -8.04
C VAL A 243 -17.77 -0.94 -8.22
N THR A 244 -17.52 -1.95 -9.04
CA THR A 244 -18.40 -3.13 -9.16
C THR A 244 -17.95 -4.18 -8.15
N THR A 245 -18.92 -4.75 -7.44
CA THR A 245 -18.68 -5.77 -6.42
C THR A 245 -19.51 -7.01 -6.67
N LYS A 246 -19.03 -8.14 -6.18
CA LYS A 246 -19.74 -9.41 -6.22
C LYS A 246 -19.73 -10.06 -4.84
N LEU A 247 -20.89 -10.43 -4.33
CA LEU A 247 -20.99 -11.24 -3.11
C LEU A 247 -20.46 -12.65 -3.40
N LEU A 248 -19.58 -13.15 -2.53
CA LEU A 248 -18.99 -14.48 -2.63
C LEU A 248 -19.83 -15.48 -1.85
N ASP A 249 -20.27 -16.55 -2.52
CA ASP A 249 -20.99 -17.63 -1.86
C ASP A 249 -20.06 -18.51 -1.04
N GLN A 250 -20.55 -18.99 0.10
CA GLN A 250 -19.83 -19.95 0.95
C GLN A 250 -19.73 -21.34 0.28
N ASN A 251 -20.48 -21.58 -0.77
CA ASN A 251 -20.53 -22.87 -1.45
C ASN A 251 -20.10 -22.74 -2.93
N PRO A 252 -18.86 -23.15 -3.31
CA PRO A 252 -18.33 -22.96 -4.67
C PRO A 252 -19.07 -23.78 -5.75
N LYS A 253 -20.05 -24.60 -5.38
CA LYS A 253 -20.81 -25.48 -6.29
C LYS A 253 -22.08 -24.84 -6.86
N ASP A 254 -22.49 -23.71 -6.32
CA ASP A 254 -23.64 -22.99 -6.86
C ASP A 254 -23.21 -22.13 -8.05
N SER A 255 -23.93 -22.26 -9.15
CA SER A 255 -23.74 -21.55 -10.40
C SER A 255 -23.59 -20.04 -10.14
N VAL A 256 -22.75 -19.38 -10.93
CA VAL A 256 -22.55 -17.93 -10.91
C VAL A 256 -23.91 -17.23 -11.01
N ASP A 257 -24.43 -16.80 -9.88
CA ASP A 257 -25.66 -16.03 -9.81
C ASP A 257 -25.34 -14.56 -10.09
N GLU A 258 -25.65 -14.10 -11.30
CA GLU A 258 -25.47 -12.71 -11.73
C GLU A 258 -26.30 -11.71 -10.89
N SER A 259 -27.30 -12.18 -10.13
CA SER A 259 -28.14 -11.34 -9.27
C SER A 259 -27.42 -10.77 -8.03
N LYS A 260 -26.15 -11.20 -7.77
CA LYS A 260 -25.36 -10.79 -6.60
C LYS A 260 -24.29 -9.72 -6.90
N VAL A 261 -24.40 -9.07 -8.05
CA VAL A 261 -23.55 -7.94 -8.42
C VAL A 261 -24.18 -6.65 -7.88
N ASP A 262 -23.39 -5.88 -7.17
CA ASP A 262 -23.77 -4.56 -6.64
C ASP A 262 -22.72 -3.52 -7.10
N SER A 263 -23.07 -2.26 -7.08
CA SER A 263 -22.17 -1.18 -7.47
C SER A 263 -22.16 -0.04 -6.46
N ILE A 264 -21.00 0.59 -6.34
CA ILE A 264 -20.79 1.73 -5.44
C ILE A 264 -20.21 2.88 -6.26
N ILE A 265 -21.01 3.96 -6.41
CA ILE A 265 -20.51 5.18 -7.03
C ILE A 265 -19.46 5.81 -6.13
N THR A 266 -18.26 5.98 -6.63
CA THR A 266 -17.13 6.59 -5.93
C THR A 266 -16.08 7.08 -6.92
N LYS A 267 -15.38 8.14 -6.55
CA LYS A 267 -14.20 8.63 -7.28
C LYS A 267 -12.89 8.18 -6.62
N THR A 268 -12.96 7.45 -5.49
CA THR A 268 -11.77 7.09 -4.72
C THR A 268 -11.87 5.65 -4.23
N LEU A 269 -11.09 4.79 -4.87
CA LEU A 269 -10.83 3.42 -4.43
C LEU A 269 -9.39 3.34 -3.92
N ILE A 270 -9.20 2.93 -2.67
CA ILE A 270 -7.90 2.70 -2.05
C ILE A 270 -7.67 1.18 -2.03
N TRP A 271 -6.63 0.71 -2.74
CA TRP A 271 -6.32 -0.70 -2.89
C TRP A 271 -5.25 -1.15 -1.90
N THR A 272 -5.65 -1.92 -0.91
CA THR A 272 -4.76 -2.56 0.08
C THR A 272 -4.86 -4.09 0.05
N ALA A 273 -5.63 -4.64 -0.89
CA ALA A 273 -5.92 -6.06 -1.01
C ALA A 273 -4.83 -6.79 -1.80
N GLY A 274 -3.91 -7.39 -1.08
CA GLY A 274 -2.92 -8.30 -1.67
C GLY A 274 -1.60 -7.68 -2.07
N VAL A 275 -0.58 -8.52 -1.98
CA VAL A 275 0.80 -8.22 -2.38
C VAL A 275 1.39 -9.38 -3.17
N THR A 276 2.35 -9.10 -4.02
CA THR A 276 3.10 -10.11 -4.78
C THR A 276 4.59 -9.77 -4.74
N PRO A 277 5.50 -10.75 -4.81
CA PRO A 277 6.91 -10.47 -4.95
C PRO A 277 7.17 -9.57 -6.16
N VAL A 278 8.13 -8.66 -6.04
CA VAL A 278 8.49 -7.75 -7.14
C VAL A 278 8.86 -8.50 -8.41
N ASN A 279 8.50 -7.95 -9.56
CA ASN A 279 8.70 -8.59 -10.87
C ASN A 279 10.17 -8.91 -11.19
N THR A 280 11.12 -8.15 -10.63
CA THR A 280 12.56 -8.41 -10.80
C THR A 280 12.95 -9.80 -10.34
N ILE A 281 12.37 -10.30 -9.24
CA ILE A 281 12.61 -11.67 -8.75
C ILE A 281 12.07 -12.71 -9.74
N LYS A 282 10.83 -12.50 -10.21
CA LYS A 282 10.20 -13.42 -11.19
C LYS A 282 11.00 -13.54 -12.50
N ARG A 283 11.60 -12.42 -12.96
CA ARG A 283 12.39 -12.38 -14.21
C ARG A 283 13.80 -12.92 -14.05
N SER A 284 14.34 -12.98 -12.85
CA SER A 284 15.70 -13.42 -12.57
C SER A 284 15.82 -14.93 -12.35
N MET A 285 14.77 -15.71 -12.55
CA MET A 285 14.71 -17.16 -12.32
C MET A 285 15.16 -17.59 -10.90
N LEU A 286 14.90 -16.76 -9.90
CA LEU A 286 15.13 -17.07 -8.50
C LEU A 286 13.90 -17.73 -7.88
#